data_fc9de25c48a0c10fc39f16d8904e568d
#
_entry.id   fc9de25c48a0c10fc39f16d8904e568d
#
_cell.length_a   1.000
_cell.length_b   1.000
_cell.length_c   1.000
_cell.angle_alpha   90.00
_cell.angle_beta   90.00
_cell.angle_gamma   90.00
#
_symmetry.space_group_name_H-M   'P 1'
#
loop_
_entity.id
_entity.type
_entity.pdbx_description
1 polymer ?
#
loop_
_entity_poly.entity_id
_entity_poly.type
_entity_poly.pdbx_seq_one_letter_code
_entity_poly.pdbx_strand_id
1 'polypeptide(L)'
;MHNSSSRLHKSRHLLYKVLFILTAAISVYAAAFTLSASVSDRLPATICLRENESKTIDFDIPMTASMEIMQSSSVSNVSVRNVKAVNFHEPVSFIAGEAGEYHINVKLMGLFNIKTVHVNVLSKSSLIPCGFPVGIYLKTDGVLIAGTTEFTDINGQTVMPCAGLVKTGDYIISVNDSAITSKSEFMSCVNSCNGSPLVLGIRRSSPAGTDTVYVQITPQKDTKGEYKTGIWVKDDSQGIGTLTYIAPDSSFGALGHPISDPDSGCMLAIRSGALYNARILSIAKGQRGKPGEFIGSINYNESNRIGNITDNRNNGIYGFIDSSDTLISQYGLKQMDISFKEDIEKGEAFIQTFVSGRCELYRISIDDISYNDSSNRNITFSVTDKNLLDITNGIVQGMSGSPIIQNDRIIGAVTHVFVDDSTCGYGIFIENMLN
;
A
#
# COMPACT_ATOMS: atom_id res chain seq x y z
N MET A 1 12.27 49.74 -60.64
CA MET A 1 12.42 48.36 -60.19
C MET A 1 13.42 48.18 -59.03
N HIS A 2 13.89 49.21 -58.31
CA HIS A 2 14.98 49.09 -57.34
C HIS A 2 14.49 49.00 -55.87
N ASN A 3 13.21 49.07 -55.57
CA ASN A 3 12.69 49.16 -54.20
C ASN A 3 12.10 47.81 -53.63
N SER A 4 11.93 46.77 -54.45
CA SER A 4 11.38 45.48 -54.02
C SER A 4 12.45 44.51 -53.46
N SER A 5 13.69 44.57 -53.97
CA SER A 5 14.76 43.68 -53.52
C SER A 5 15.29 44.01 -52.12
N SER A 6 15.30 45.31 -51.75
CA SER A 6 15.75 45.75 -50.39
C SER A 6 14.72 45.38 -49.29
N ARG A 7 13.44 45.38 -49.60
CA ARG A 7 12.36 44.94 -48.66
C ARG A 7 12.42 43.40 -48.43
N LEU A 8 12.65 42.63 -49.47
CA LEU A 8 12.81 41.18 -49.37
C LEU A 8 14.05 40.77 -48.54
N HIS A 9 15.16 41.50 -48.67
CA HIS A 9 16.40 41.25 -47.90
C HIS A 9 16.19 41.61 -46.41
N LYS A 10 15.55 42.71 -46.08
CA LYS A 10 15.21 43.07 -44.70
C LYS A 10 14.24 42.10 -44.05
N SER A 11 13.21 41.62 -44.82
CA SER A 11 12.28 40.60 -44.31
C SER A 11 12.98 39.25 -44.02
N ARG A 12 13.89 38.81 -44.91
CA ARG A 12 14.68 37.59 -44.65
C ARG A 12 15.57 37.72 -43.42
N HIS A 13 16.27 38.84 -43.26
CA HIS A 13 17.07 39.08 -42.06
C HIS A 13 16.26 39.11 -40.76
N LEU A 14 15.04 39.67 -40.80
CA LEU A 14 14.17 39.66 -39.66
C LEU A 14 13.69 38.21 -39.34
N LEU A 15 13.34 37.43 -40.37
CA LEU A 15 12.97 36.04 -40.23
C LEU A 15 14.09 35.20 -39.59
N TYR A 16 15.36 35.36 -40.06
CA TYR A 16 16.49 34.66 -39.46
C TYR A 16 16.76 35.08 -38.00
N LYS A 17 16.58 36.35 -37.65
CA LYS A 17 16.69 36.79 -36.25
C LYS A 17 15.61 36.21 -35.37
N VAL A 18 14.36 36.16 -35.83
CA VAL A 18 13.25 35.54 -35.11
C VAL A 18 13.49 34.06 -34.97
N LEU A 19 13.91 33.35 -36.01
CA LEU A 19 14.22 31.92 -35.98
C LEU A 19 15.36 31.61 -35.01
N PHE A 20 16.43 32.42 -35.00
CA PHE A 20 17.55 32.29 -34.08
C PHE A 20 17.13 32.50 -32.62
N ILE A 21 16.31 33.50 -32.34
CA ILE A 21 15.77 33.76 -30.99
C ILE A 21 14.92 32.59 -30.55
N LEU A 22 14.06 32.05 -31.45
CA LEU A 22 13.19 30.92 -31.17
C LEU A 22 13.99 29.61 -30.87
N THR A 23 15.00 29.34 -31.69
CA THR A 23 15.89 28.18 -31.49
C THR A 23 16.69 28.31 -30.19
N ALA A 24 17.23 29.50 -29.89
CA ALA A 24 17.91 29.76 -28.63
C ALA A 24 16.97 29.60 -27.43
N ALA A 25 15.75 30.10 -27.50
CA ALA A 25 14.74 29.93 -26.45
C ALA A 25 14.34 28.45 -26.22
N ILE A 26 14.16 27.68 -27.31
CA ILE A 26 13.88 26.23 -27.24
C ILE A 26 15.06 25.48 -26.61
N SER A 27 16.31 25.82 -26.99
CA SER A 27 17.51 25.19 -26.43
C SER A 27 17.66 25.47 -24.93
N VAL A 28 17.41 26.70 -24.49
CA VAL A 28 17.41 27.07 -23.07
C VAL A 28 16.33 26.37 -22.32
N TYR A 29 15.12 26.29 -22.89
CA TYR A 29 13.98 25.55 -22.28
C TYR A 29 14.30 24.05 -22.14
N ALA A 30 14.83 23.41 -23.19
CA ALA A 30 15.22 22.01 -23.17
C ALA A 30 16.32 21.72 -22.13
N ALA A 31 17.33 22.58 -22.03
CA ALA A 31 18.40 22.49 -21.02
C ALA A 31 17.83 22.66 -19.59
N ALA A 32 16.94 23.61 -19.37
CA ALA A 32 16.28 23.81 -18.08
C ALA A 32 15.38 22.62 -17.70
N PHE A 33 14.68 22.05 -18.68
CA PHE A 33 13.82 20.87 -18.47
C PHE A 33 14.64 19.63 -18.09
N THR A 34 15.73 19.35 -18.81
CA THR A 34 16.60 18.19 -18.51
C THR A 34 17.29 18.36 -17.15
N LEU A 35 17.73 19.57 -16.81
CA LEU A 35 18.30 19.86 -15.49
C LEU A 35 17.25 19.68 -14.38
N SER A 36 16.04 20.19 -14.58
CA SER A 36 14.94 20.05 -13.63
C SER A 36 14.57 18.58 -13.39
N ALA A 37 14.50 17.75 -14.44
CA ALA A 37 14.24 16.32 -14.32
C ALA A 37 15.35 15.60 -13.54
N SER A 38 16.61 15.84 -13.86
CA SER A 38 17.76 15.24 -13.16
C SER A 38 17.81 15.62 -11.68
N VAL A 39 17.46 16.86 -11.32
CA VAL A 39 17.39 17.33 -9.93
C VAL A 39 16.19 16.73 -9.20
N SER A 40 15.03 16.67 -9.87
CA SER A 40 13.82 16.07 -9.31
C SER A 40 14.04 14.60 -8.92
N ASP A 41 14.79 13.84 -9.70
CA ASP A 41 15.07 12.43 -9.43
C ASP A 41 15.98 12.21 -8.21
N ARG A 42 16.88 13.17 -7.93
CA ARG A 42 17.77 13.11 -6.76
C ARG A 42 17.10 13.56 -5.45
N LEU A 43 16.06 14.38 -5.52
CA LEU A 43 15.32 14.81 -4.34
C LEU A 43 14.36 13.71 -3.90
N PRO A 44 14.27 13.37 -2.60
CA PRO A 44 13.27 12.43 -2.10
C PRO A 44 11.86 13.00 -2.29
N ALA A 45 10.87 12.12 -2.44
CA ALA A 45 9.47 12.53 -2.48
C ALA A 45 8.97 12.90 -1.07
N THR A 46 9.47 12.18 -0.05
CA THR A 46 9.09 12.36 1.35
C THR A 46 10.34 12.30 2.22
N ILE A 47 10.40 13.17 3.23
CA ILE A 47 11.41 13.17 4.30
C ILE A 47 10.66 12.98 5.61
N CYS A 48 11.09 11.99 6.42
CA CYS A 48 10.57 11.81 7.77
C CYS A 48 11.60 12.33 8.77
N LEU A 49 11.13 13.13 9.73
CA LEU A 49 11.94 13.71 10.79
C LEU A 49 11.27 13.45 12.15
N ARG A 50 12.06 13.37 13.21
CA ARG A 50 11.51 13.35 14.57
C ARG A 50 11.35 14.77 15.07
N GLU A 51 10.31 14.97 15.86
CA GLU A 51 10.09 16.25 16.54
C GLU A 51 11.34 16.66 17.37
N ASN A 52 11.75 17.93 17.20
CA ASN A 52 12.94 18.51 17.84
C ASN A 52 14.29 17.85 17.45
N GLU A 53 14.32 17.06 16.38
CA GLU A 53 15.56 16.47 15.85
C GLU A 53 16.15 17.35 14.77
N SER A 54 17.48 17.42 14.74
CA SER A 54 18.24 18.03 13.63
C SER A 54 18.79 16.93 12.76
N LYS A 55 18.41 16.92 11.47
CA LYS A 55 18.88 15.96 10.48
C LYS A 55 19.57 16.67 9.33
N THR A 56 20.77 16.21 8.99
CA THR A 56 21.55 16.73 7.87
C THR A 56 21.44 15.75 6.71
N ILE A 57 20.99 16.23 5.55
CA ILE A 57 20.83 15.43 4.34
C ILE A 57 21.76 16.01 3.26
N ASP A 58 22.58 15.15 2.70
CA ASP A 58 23.41 15.48 1.55
C ASP A 58 22.68 15.07 0.26
N PHE A 59 22.29 16.05 -0.54
CA PHE A 59 21.58 15.82 -1.80
C PHE A 59 22.53 15.67 -2.99
N ASP A 60 23.81 16.05 -2.82
CA ASP A 60 24.83 16.05 -3.89
C ASP A 60 24.31 16.66 -5.21
N ILE A 61 23.63 17.80 -5.12
CA ILE A 61 23.06 18.51 -6.27
C ILE A 61 23.86 19.77 -6.51
N PRO A 62 24.52 19.91 -7.67
CA PRO A 62 25.42 21.04 -7.97
C PRO A 62 24.64 22.32 -8.33
N MET A 63 23.77 22.80 -7.43
CA MET A 63 22.99 24.01 -7.65
C MET A 63 22.52 24.68 -6.37
N THR A 64 22.19 25.94 -6.46
CA THR A 64 21.46 26.69 -5.43
C THR A 64 20.00 26.81 -5.82
N ALA A 65 19.10 26.47 -4.91
CA ALA A 65 17.66 26.62 -5.08
C ALA A 65 17.04 27.33 -3.88
N SER A 66 15.83 27.85 -4.03
CA SER A 66 15.07 28.38 -2.90
C SER A 66 14.13 27.30 -2.37
N MET A 67 14.09 27.18 -1.06
CA MET A 67 13.12 26.34 -0.34
C MET A 67 12.03 27.21 0.28
N GLU A 68 10.79 26.83 0.04
CA GLU A 68 9.61 27.45 0.66
C GLU A 68 8.90 26.38 1.50
N ILE A 69 8.88 26.58 2.83
CA ILE A 69 8.28 25.64 3.78
C ILE A 69 6.85 26.07 4.05
N MET A 70 5.90 25.15 3.88
CA MET A 70 4.48 25.37 4.20
C MET A 70 4.01 24.26 5.15
N GLN A 71 3.30 24.62 6.20
CA GLN A 71 2.66 23.68 7.09
C GLN A 71 1.24 23.39 6.61
N SER A 72 0.89 22.12 6.49
CA SER A 72 -0.47 21.68 6.19
C SER A 72 -1.24 21.57 7.50
N SER A 73 -1.92 22.64 7.92
CA SER A 73 -2.80 22.57 9.10
C SER A 73 -4.26 22.48 8.67
N SER A 74 -4.95 21.45 9.15
CA SER A 74 -6.39 21.26 8.95
C SER A 74 -7.25 22.23 9.81
N VAL A 75 -6.64 23.04 10.66
CA VAL A 75 -7.32 23.98 11.55
C VAL A 75 -6.57 25.31 11.56
N SER A 76 -7.09 26.25 10.79
CA SER A 76 -6.70 27.66 10.64
C SER A 76 -5.67 28.00 9.55
N ASN A 77 -6.06 29.00 8.72
CA ASN A 77 -5.31 29.60 7.61
C ASN A 77 -4.01 30.35 8.05
N VAL A 78 -3.07 29.69 8.67
CA VAL A 78 -1.75 30.27 8.96
C VAL A 78 -0.70 29.51 8.18
N SER A 79 -0.45 29.94 6.97
CA SER A 79 0.73 29.49 6.20
C SER A 79 1.97 30.23 6.74
N VAL A 80 2.81 29.54 7.46
CA VAL A 80 4.16 30.06 7.80
C VAL A 80 5.01 29.96 6.53
N ARG A 81 5.24 31.10 5.89
CA ARG A 81 6.02 31.20 4.65
C ARG A 81 7.45 31.60 4.98
N ASN A 82 8.34 30.61 5.09
CA ASN A 82 9.79 30.87 5.20
C ASN A 82 10.45 30.52 3.84
N VAL A 83 10.87 31.55 3.11
CA VAL A 83 11.66 31.36 1.89
C VAL A 83 13.15 31.53 2.24
N LYS A 84 13.94 30.49 2.07
CA LYS A 84 15.38 30.51 2.30
C LYS A 84 16.11 30.02 1.04
N ALA A 85 17.12 30.75 0.61
CA ALA A 85 18.04 30.26 -0.41
C ALA A 85 18.95 29.20 0.23
N VAL A 86 19.02 28.03 -0.39
CA VAL A 86 19.77 26.87 0.11
C VAL A 86 20.76 26.43 -0.97
N ASN A 87 22.01 26.23 -0.58
CA ASN A 87 23.04 25.67 -1.42
C ASN A 87 23.02 24.14 -1.28
N PHE A 88 22.62 23.44 -2.33
CA PHE A 88 22.57 21.99 -2.36
C PHE A 88 23.92 21.31 -2.66
N HIS A 89 25.00 22.10 -2.87
CA HIS A 89 26.36 21.58 -2.89
C HIS A 89 26.91 21.19 -1.52
N GLU A 90 26.23 21.64 -0.47
CA GLU A 90 26.60 21.36 0.90
C GLU A 90 25.45 20.60 1.57
N PRO A 91 25.73 19.75 2.57
CA PRO A 91 24.68 19.06 3.31
C PRO A 91 23.70 20.07 3.94
N VAL A 92 22.41 19.84 3.75
CA VAL A 92 21.35 20.70 4.25
C VAL A 92 20.85 20.19 5.58
N SER A 93 20.93 21.01 6.62
CA SER A 93 20.43 20.67 7.96
C SER A 93 18.99 21.13 8.11
N PHE A 94 18.10 20.18 8.44
CA PHE A 94 16.71 20.41 8.79
C PHE A 94 16.58 20.33 10.30
N ILE A 95 15.90 21.29 10.90
CA ILE A 95 15.50 21.24 12.30
C ILE A 95 13.99 21.06 12.31
N ALA A 96 13.53 19.89 12.75
CA ALA A 96 12.12 19.60 12.85
C ALA A 96 11.50 20.38 14.04
N GLY A 97 10.39 21.06 13.77
CA GLY A 97 9.57 21.69 14.81
C GLY A 97 8.58 20.70 15.41
N GLU A 98 7.34 21.14 15.63
CA GLU A 98 6.25 20.31 16.13
C GLU A 98 5.86 19.21 15.12
N ALA A 99 5.33 18.09 15.65
CA ALA A 99 4.80 17.01 14.83
C ALA A 99 3.71 17.50 13.87
N GLY A 100 3.75 17.03 12.62
CA GLY A 100 2.79 17.44 11.59
C GLY A 100 3.35 17.27 10.19
N GLU A 101 2.49 17.52 9.21
CA GLU A 101 2.84 17.48 7.79
C GLU A 101 3.28 18.85 7.30
N TYR A 102 4.43 18.87 6.63
CA TYR A 102 5.00 20.07 6.02
C TYR A 102 5.30 19.78 4.55
N HIS A 103 5.27 20.82 3.73
CA HIS A 103 5.66 20.74 2.32
C HIS A 103 6.81 21.69 2.05
N ILE A 104 7.85 21.18 1.40
CA ILE A 104 8.98 21.99 0.94
C ILE A 104 8.91 22.09 -0.57
N ASN A 105 8.62 23.28 -1.09
CA ASN A 105 8.69 23.55 -2.52
C ASN A 105 10.13 23.95 -2.89
N VAL A 106 10.80 23.11 -3.65
CA VAL A 106 12.13 23.37 -4.18
C VAL A 106 12.00 24.10 -5.52
N LYS A 107 12.46 25.35 -5.58
CA LYS A 107 12.29 26.23 -6.76
C LYS A 107 13.64 26.63 -7.33
N LEU A 108 13.80 26.48 -8.64
CA LEU A 108 14.95 27.00 -9.38
C LEU A 108 14.80 28.52 -9.55
N MET A 109 15.82 29.28 -9.14
CA MET A 109 15.85 30.77 -9.21
C MET A 109 14.62 31.43 -8.52
N GLY A 110 13.96 30.74 -7.60
CA GLY A 110 12.76 31.24 -6.92
C GLY A 110 11.48 31.28 -7.77
N LEU A 111 11.54 30.89 -9.05
CA LEU A 111 10.44 31.04 -10.02
C LEU A 111 9.84 29.71 -10.47
N PHE A 112 10.68 28.71 -10.75
CA PHE A 112 10.22 27.44 -11.32
C PHE A 112 10.21 26.36 -10.25
N ASN A 113 9.05 25.80 -9.93
CA ASN A 113 8.94 24.68 -9.00
C ASN A 113 9.52 23.42 -9.66
N ILE A 114 10.58 22.86 -9.05
CA ILE A 114 11.22 21.62 -9.51
C ILE A 114 10.51 20.43 -8.89
N LYS A 115 10.29 20.45 -7.56
CA LYS A 115 9.66 19.38 -6.79
C LYS A 115 9.08 19.91 -5.51
N THR A 116 7.96 19.34 -5.11
CA THR A 116 7.42 19.46 -3.75
C THR A 116 7.85 18.22 -2.97
N VAL A 117 8.61 18.43 -1.89
CA VAL A 117 9.03 17.38 -0.97
C VAL A 117 8.08 17.42 0.23
N HIS A 118 7.45 16.30 0.53
CA HIS A 118 6.64 16.15 1.73
C HIS A 118 7.54 15.88 2.93
N VAL A 119 7.33 16.59 4.03
CA VAL A 119 8.10 16.39 5.26
C VAL A 119 7.13 16.03 6.37
N ASN A 120 7.23 14.80 6.84
CA ASN A 120 6.45 14.29 7.97
C ASN A 120 7.28 14.39 9.22
N VAL A 121 6.91 15.28 10.13
CA VAL A 121 7.51 15.36 11.46
C VAL A 121 6.69 14.51 12.40
N LEU A 122 7.27 13.40 12.83
CA LEU A 122 6.63 12.47 13.74
C LEU A 122 7.05 12.79 15.17
N SER A 123 6.09 12.80 16.09
CA SER A 123 6.40 12.74 17.52
C SER A 123 7.21 11.48 17.78
N LYS A 124 8.04 11.48 18.82
CA LYS A 124 8.90 10.33 19.18
C LYS A 124 8.03 9.08 19.31
N SER A 125 7.90 8.32 18.21
CA SER A 125 6.99 7.20 18.14
C SER A 125 7.72 5.95 18.59
N SER A 126 7.28 5.40 19.69
CA SER A 126 7.63 4.05 20.10
C SER A 126 6.39 3.17 19.94
N LEU A 127 6.60 1.97 19.43
CA LEU A 127 5.58 0.97 19.16
C LEU A 127 5.90 -0.29 19.95
N ILE A 128 4.95 -1.19 20.05
CA ILE A 128 5.16 -2.51 20.62
C ILE A 128 5.23 -3.50 19.46
N PRO A 129 6.43 -3.98 19.05
CA PRO A 129 6.57 -4.98 18.01
C PRO A 129 5.93 -6.30 18.45
N CYS A 130 5.11 -6.90 17.59
CA CYS A 130 4.30 -8.07 17.94
C CYS A 130 4.88 -9.38 17.37
N GLY A 131 4.74 -9.63 16.08
CA GLY A 131 5.31 -10.83 15.44
C GLY A 131 4.54 -12.13 15.73
N PHE A 132 3.37 -12.08 16.37
CA PHE A 132 2.54 -13.26 16.61
C PHE A 132 1.40 -13.39 15.58
N PRO A 133 0.96 -14.65 15.30
CA PRO A 133 -0.07 -14.89 14.29
C PRO A 133 -1.45 -14.46 14.80
N VAL A 134 -2.22 -13.88 13.88
CA VAL A 134 -3.61 -13.50 14.10
C VAL A 134 -4.51 -14.07 13.01
N GLY A 135 -5.72 -14.46 13.39
CA GLY A 135 -6.80 -14.78 12.47
C GLY A 135 -7.47 -13.51 12.00
N ILE A 136 -7.65 -13.39 10.72
CA ILE A 136 -8.24 -12.22 10.06
C ILE A 136 -9.59 -12.65 9.48
N TYR A 137 -10.62 -11.87 9.73
CA TYR A 137 -11.92 -12.00 9.09
C TYR A 137 -12.38 -10.65 8.59
N LEU A 138 -12.63 -10.54 7.28
CA LEU A 138 -13.07 -9.31 6.62
C LEU A 138 -14.45 -9.52 6.00
N LYS A 139 -15.33 -8.53 6.12
CA LYS A 139 -16.56 -8.40 5.34
C LYS A 139 -16.39 -7.33 4.29
N THR A 140 -16.72 -7.66 3.06
CA THR A 140 -16.60 -6.72 1.95
C THR A 140 -17.70 -5.65 1.99
N ASP A 141 -17.41 -4.50 1.42
CA ASP A 141 -18.40 -3.43 1.22
C ASP A 141 -19.14 -3.64 -0.11
N GLY A 142 -20.26 -4.41 -0.02
CA GLY A 142 -20.97 -4.98 -1.16
C GLY A 142 -20.53 -6.41 -1.46
N VAL A 143 -21.14 -7.05 -2.44
CA VAL A 143 -20.88 -8.44 -2.83
C VAL A 143 -19.89 -8.48 -3.98
N LEU A 144 -18.65 -8.94 -3.74
CA LEU A 144 -17.59 -9.00 -4.72
C LEU A 144 -17.90 -10.04 -5.82
N ILE A 145 -17.73 -9.65 -7.07
CA ILE A 145 -17.73 -10.57 -8.22
C ILE A 145 -16.33 -11.16 -8.37
N ALA A 146 -16.17 -12.41 -7.93
CA ALA A 146 -14.91 -13.14 -8.03
C ALA A 146 -14.67 -13.72 -9.43
N GLY A 147 -15.74 -13.87 -10.22
CA GLY A 147 -15.65 -14.38 -11.59
C GLY A 147 -17.02 -14.61 -12.23
N THR A 148 -16.97 -15.11 -13.46
CA THR A 148 -18.17 -15.50 -14.21
C THR A 148 -17.99 -16.90 -14.81
N THR A 149 -19.10 -17.61 -15.03
CA THR A 149 -19.06 -18.95 -15.59
C THR A 149 -20.30 -19.23 -16.44
N GLU A 150 -20.12 -20.07 -17.43
CA GLU A 150 -21.21 -20.70 -18.19
C GLU A 150 -21.81 -21.85 -17.39
N PHE A 151 -23.07 -22.15 -17.65
CA PHE A 151 -23.75 -23.35 -17.11
C PHE A 151 -24.77 -23.88 -18.13
N THR A 152 -25.17 -25.14 -17.96
CA THR A 152 -26.21 -25.75 -18.80
C THR A 152 -27.58 -25.41 -18.21
N ASP A 153 -28.45 -24.83 -19.06
CA ASP A 153 -29.82 -24.51 -18.69
C ASP A 153 -30.74 -25.74 -18.70
N ILE A 154 -31.99 -25.55 -18.29
CA ILE A 154 -33.01 -26.62 -18.24
C ILE A 154 -33.33 -27.20 -19.63
N ASN A 155 -33.00 -26.52 -20.72
CA ASN A 155 -33.19 -26.95 -22.11
C ASN A 155 -31.96 -27.65 -22.68
N GLY A 156 -30.89 -27.82 -21.89
CA GLY A 156 -29.62 -28.40 -22.32
C GLY A 156 -28.71 -27.45 -23.08
N GLN A 157 -28.97 -26.13 -23.05
CA GLN A 157 -28.16 -25.12 -23.72
C GLN A 157 -27.10 -24.56 -22.76
N THR A 158 -25.89 -24.30 -23.28
CA THR A 158 -24.85 -23.57 -22.52
C THR A 158 -25.15 -22.09 -22.56
N VAL A 159 -25.35 -21.48 -21.40
CA VAL A 159 -25.73 -20.07 -21.24
C VAL A 159 -24.87 -19.36 -20.20
N MET A 160 -24.68 -18.05 -20.38
CA MET A 160 -24.03 -17.14 -19.43
C MET A 160 -24.78 -15.81 -19.38
N PRO A 161 -25.85 -15.70 -18.56
CA PRO A 161 -26.71 -14.50 -18.53
C PRO A 161 -25.98 -13.20 -18.25
N CYS A 162 -24.85 -13.24 -17.54
CA CYS A 162 -24.03 -12.08 -17.19
C CYS A 162 -22.96 -11.70 -18.23
N ALA A 163 -22.92 -12.40 -19.38
CA ALA A 163 -21.86 -12.23 -20.39
C ALA A 163 -21.68 -10.76 -20.83
N GLY A 164 -20.46 -10.23 -20.66
CA GLY A 164 -20.10 -8.87 -21.07
C GLY A 164 -20.70 -7.74 -20.22
N LEU A 165 -21.53 -8.06 -19.20
CA LEU A 165 -22.21 -7.06 -18.36
C LEU A 165 -21.42 -6.73 -17.10
N VAL A 166 -20.76 -7.72 -16.49
CA VAL A 166 -20.02 -7.60 -15.23
C VAL A 166 -18.55 -8.02 -15.45
N LYS A 167 -17.69 -7.61 -14.54
CA LYS A 167 -16.27 -7.92 -14.55
C LYS A 167 -15.84 -8.47 -13.18
N THR A 168 -14.84 -9.35 -13.18
CA THR A 168 -14.12 -9.74 -11.96
C THR A 168 -13.56 -8.50 -11.27
N GLY A 169 -13.76 -8.37 -9.95
CA GLY A 169 -13.40 -7.19 -9.16
C GLY A 169 -14.51 -6.14 -9.03
N ASP A 170 -15.63 -6.27 -9.74
CA ASP A 170 -16.84 -5.46 -9.52
C ASP A 170 -17.49 -5.82 -8.17
N TYR A 171 -18.21 -4.86 -7.56
CA TYR A 171 -19.03 -5.11 -6.36
C TYR A 171 -20.50 -4.87 -6.66
N ILE A 172 -21.34 -5.86 -6.39
CA ILE A 172 -22.80 -5.69 -6.44
C ILE A 172 -23.21 -4.97 -5.14
N ILE A 173 -23.81 -3.79 -5.27
CA ILE A 173 -24.22 -2.95 -4.14
C ILE A 173 -25.73 -2.83 -4.03
N SER A 174 -26.49 -3.17 -5.09
CA SER A 174 -27.94 -3.19 -5.05
C SER A 174 -28.52 -4.19 -6.06
N VAL A 175 -29.75 -4.65 -5.81
CA VAL A 175 -30.59 -5.43 -6.73
C VAL A 175 -31.96 -4.77 -6.76
N ASN A 176 -32.46 -4.37 -7.94
CA ASN A 176 -33.73 -3.67 -8.13
C ASN A 176 -33.90 -2.50 -7.14
N ASP A 177 -32.89 -1.61 -7.09
CA ASP A 177 -32.77 -0.44 -6.21
C ASP A 177 -32.69 -0.73 -4.70
N SER A 178 -32.83 -1.99 -4.28
CA SER A 178 -32.63 -2.40 -2.89
C SER A 178 -31.15 -2.64 -2.63
N ALA A 179 -30.55 -1.93 -1.65
CA ALA A 179 -29.18 -2.14 -1.25
C ALA A 179 -28.97 -3.57 -0.73
N ILE A 180 -27.85 -4.18 -1.13
CA ILE A 180 -27.44 -5.51 -0.62
C ILE A 180 -26.03 -5.43 -0.05
N THR A 181 -25.77 -6.24 0.97
CA THR A 181 -24.50 -6.25 1.69
C THR A 181 -23.92 -7.64 1.86
N SER A 182 -24.67 -8.68 1.48
CA SER A 182 -24.26 -10.06 1.66
C SER A 182 -24.58 -10.94 0.45
N LYS A 183 -23.77 -11.98 0.28
CA LYS A 183 -23.99 -13.04 -0.70
C LYS A 183 -25.36 -13.70 -0.53
N SER A 184 -25.80 -13.91 0.72
CA SER A 184 -27.10 -14.52 1.02
C SER A 184 -28.28 -13.66 0.52
N GLU A 185 -28.20 -12.32 0.67
CA GLU A 185 -29.20 -11.38 0.13
C GLU A 185 -29.24 -11.45 -1.40
N PHE A 186 -28.06 -11.40 -2.06
CA PHE A 186 -27.98 -11.55 -3.52
C PHE A 186 -28.60 -12.86 -4.01
N MET A 187 -28.23 -13.99 -3.40
CA MET A 187 -28.75 -15.30 -3.75
C MET A 187 -30.28 -15.39 -3.52
N SER A 188 -30.78 -14.76 -2.47
CA SER A 188 -32.25 -14.68 -2.21
C SER A 188 -32.96 -13.92 -3.33
N CYS A 189 -32.43 -12.80 -3.80
CA CYS A 189 -32.97 -12.04 -4.94
C CYS A 189 -32.98 -12.89 -6.23
N VAL A 190 -31.88 -13.61 -6.52
CA VAL A 190 -31.78 -14.48 -7.69
C VAL A 190 -32.80 -15.63 -7.60
N ASN A 191 -32.94 -16.28 -6.45
CA ASN A 191 -33.84 -17.41 -6.28
C ASN A 191 -35.34 -17.01 -6.34
N SER A 192 -35.63 -15.77 -5.88
CA SER A 192 -37.05 -15.29 -5.82
C SER A 192 -37.49 -14.53 -7.08
N CYS A 193 -36.61 -14.34 -8.08
CA CYS A 193 -36.93 -13.56 -9.27
C CYS A 193 -37.95 -14.17 -10.20
N ASN A 194 -38.24 -15.48 -10.08
CA ASN A 194 -39.13 -16.25 -10.97
C ASN A 194 -38.84 -16.07 -12.47
N GLY A 195 -37.54 -15.83 -12.83
CA GLY A 195 -37.09 -15.58 -14.20
C GLY A 195 -37.28 -14.15 -14.68
N SER A 196 -37.77 -13.26 -13.82
CA SER A 196 -37.83 -11.82 -14.14
C SER A 196 -36.44 -11.20 -14.19
N PRO A 197 -36.21 -10.21 -15.05
CA PRO A 197 -34.94 -9.48 -15.08
C PRO A 197 -34.64 -8.80 -13.74
N LEU A 198 -33.38 -8.87 -13.34
CA LEU A 198 -32.81 -8.16 -12.18
C LEU A 198 -31.92 -7.01 -12.64
N VAL A 199 -32.11 -5.84 -12.08
CA VAL A 199 -31.22 -4.69 -12.28
C VAL A 199 -30.20 -4.67 -11.15
N LEU A 200 -28.93 -4.89 -11.47
CA LEU A 200 -27.84 -4.87 -10.52
C LEU A 200 -27.15 -3.49 -10.54
N GLY A 201 -27.04 -2.86 -9.38
CA GLY A 201 -26.15 -1.72 -9.17
C GLY A 201 -24.75 -2.24 -8.88
N ILE A 202 -23.83 -1.91 -9.77
CA ILE A 202 -22.45 -2.39 -9.75
C ILE A 202 -21.51 -1.22 -9.47
N ARG A 203 -20.76 -1.31 -8.37
CA ARG A 203 -19.61 -0.43 -8.12
C ARG A 203 -18.39 -1.00 -8.83
N ARG A 204 -17.87 -0.23 -9.79
CA ARG A 204 -16.74 -0.61 -10.66
C ARG A 204 -15.59 0.34 -10.48
N SER A 205 -14.42 -0.16 -10.12
CA SER A 205 -13.19 0.62 -10.04
C SER A 205 -12.47 0.63 -11.39
N SER A 206 -11.92 1.80 -11.74
CA SER A 206 -11.10 2.02 -12.92
C SER A 206 -9.93 2.95 -12.58
N PRO A 207 -8.90 3.10 -13.43
CA PRO A 207 -7.84 4.07 -13.23
C PRO A 207 -8.32 5.53 -13.13
N ALA A 208 -9.52 5.83 -13.68
CA ALA A 208 -10.15 7.16 -13.62
C ALA A 208 -10.97 7.39 -12.34
N GLY A 209 -11.19 6.35 -11.54
CA GLY A 209 -11.98 6.41 -10.31
C GLY A 209 -12.96 5.25 -10.16
N THR A 210 -13.89 5.40 -9.24
CA THR A 210 -14.93 4.41 -8.95
C THR A 210 -16.29 4.94 -9.37
N ASP A 211 -16.97 4.19 -10.25
CA ASP A 211 -18.27 4.52 -10.80
C ASP A 211 -19.34 3.51 -10.39
N THR A 212 -20.61 3.92 -10.39
CA THR A 212 -21.74 3.00 -10.26
C THR A 212 -22.36 2.79 -11.64
N VAL A 213 -22.43 1.53 -12.07
CA VAL A 213 -23.02 1.10 -13.34
C VAL A 213 -24.22 0.21 -13.04
N TYR A 214 -25.32 0.44 -13.78
CA TYR A 214 -26.50 -0.41 -13.68
C TYR A 214 -26.57 -1.37 -14.85
N VAL A 215 -26.72 -2.67 -14.56
CA VAL A 215 -26.82 -3.72 -15.58
C VAL A 215 -28.06 -4.56 -15.34
N GLN A 216 -28.75 -4.94 -16.40
CA GLN A 216 -29.90 -5.80 -16.35
C GLN A 216 -29.51 -7.23 -16.73
N ILE A 217 -29.81 -8.21 -15.87
CA ILE A 217 -29.53 -9.64 -16.08
C ILE A 217 -30.82 -10.41 -15.88
N THR A 218 -31.12 -11.33 -16.82
CA THR A 218 -32.24 -12.25 -16.70
C THR A 218 -31.72 -13.62 -16.26
N PRO A 219 -31.91 -14.02 -14.98
CA PRO A 219 -31.50 -15.33 -14.50
C PRO A 219 -32.15 -16.47 -15.28
N GLN A 220 -31.41 -17.53 -15.54
CA GLN A 220 -31.86 -18.73 -16.23
C GLN A 220 -31.89 -19.92 -15.30
N LYS A 221 -32.83 -20.87 -15.50
CA LYS A 221 -32.84 -22.09 -14.73
C LYS A 221 -31.75 -23.06 -15.20
N ASP A 222 -31.01 -23.60 -14.25
CA ASP A 222 -30.11 -24.70 -14.52
C ASP A 222 -30.84 -26.04 -14.66
N THR A 223 -30.11 -27.13 -14.89
CA THR A 223 -30.66 -28.51 -15.02
C THR A 223 -31.32 -29.00 -13.75
N LYS A 224 -31.12 -28.35 -12.61
CA LYS A 224 -31.81 -28.64 -11.32
C LYS A 224 -33.07 -27.78 -11.11
N GLY A 225 -33.33 -26.84 -12.01
CA GLY A 225 -34.44 -25.89 -11.90
C GLY A 225 -34.17 -24.68 -11.02
N GLU A 226 -32.91 -24.45 -10.62
CA GLU A 226 -32.47 -23.29 -9.84
C GLU A 226 -32.11 -22.11 -10.74
N TYR A 227 -32.54 -20.90 -10.38
CA TYR A 227 -32.19 -19.71 -11.11
C TYR A 227 -30.72 -19.32 -10.88
N LYS A 228 -29.97 -19.05 -11.97
CA LYS A 228 -28.57 -18.65 -11.96
C LYS A 228 -28.30 -17.48 -12.88
N THR A 229 -27.34 -16.67 -12.50
CA THR A 229 -26.85 -15.51 -13.28
C THR A 229 -25.54 -15.80 -14.01
N GLY A 230 -24.82 -16.86 -13.63
CA GLY A 230 -23.46 -17.14 -14.08
C GLY A 230 -22.38 -16.30 -13.37
N ILE A 231 -22.73 -15.63 -12.25
CA ILE A 231 -21.80 -14.82 -11.46
C ILE A 231 -21.33 -15.60 -10.23
N TRP A 232 -20.02 -15.64 -10.00
CA TRP A 232 -19.41 -16.11 -8.77
C TRP A 232 -19.21 -14.94 -7.82
N VAL A 233 -19.72 -15.08 -6.59
CA VAL A 233 -19.72 -13.98 -5.62
C VAL A 233 -19.11 -14.38 -4.28
N LYS A 234 -18.47 -13.40 -3.64
CA LYS A 234 -17.93 -13.45 -2.27
C LYS A 234 -18.36 -12.21 -1.50
N ASP A 235 -18.53 -12.32 -0.20
CA ASP A 235 -18.85 -11.21 0.71
C ASP A 235 -17.95 -11.18 1.94
N ASP A 236 -17.03 -12.13 2.06
CA ASP A 236 -16.01 -12.18 3.11
C ASP A 236 -14.66 -12.71 2.60
N SER A 237 -13.65 -12.52 3.43
CA SER A 237 -12.32 -13.12 3.29
C SER A 237 -11.75 -13.46 4.65
N GLN A 238 -11.00 -14.55 4.72
CA GLN A 238 -10.42 -15.06 5.97
C GLN A 238 -8.98 -15.53 5.70
N GLY A 239 -8.15 -15.42 6.74
CA GLY A 239 -6.76 -15.87 6.63
C GLY A 239 -6.01 -15.77 7.94
N ILE A 240 -4.77 -16.28 7.94
CA ILE A 240 -3.81 -16.11 9.02
C ILE A 240 -2.74 -15.13 8.53
N GLY A 241 -2.44 -14.14 9.34
CA GLY A 241 -1.37 -13.19 9.13
C GLY A 241 -0.63 -12.90 10.42
N THR A 242 0.29 -11.96 10.40
CA THR A 242 1.06 -11.56 11.58
C THR A 242 0.76 -10.12 11.96
N LEU A 243 0.48 -9.88 13.24
CA LEU A 243 0.37 -8.54 13.81
C LEU A 243 1.76 -7.91 13.86
N THR A 244 1.91 -6.72 13.26
CA THR A 244 3.20 -6.05 13.18
C THR A 244 3.48 -5.28 14.46
N TYR A 245 2.60 -4.38 14.83
CA TYR A 245 2.76 -3.55 16.02
C TYR A 245 1.43 -3.20 16.67
N ILE A 246 1.51 -2.84 17.95
CA ILE A 246 0.47 -2.14 18.70
C ILE A 246 1.05 -0.77 19.11
N ALA A 247 0.29 0.30 18.86
CA ALA A 247 0.63 1.64 19.28
C ALA A 247 0.10 1.93 20.70
N PRO A 248 0.58 2.99 21.37
CA PRO A 248 0.16 3.33 22.74
C PRO A 248 -1.34 3.62 22.91
N ASP A 249 -2.03 4.00 21.85
CA ASP A 249 -3.47 4.24 21.80
C ASP A 249 -4.29 2.98 21.49
N SER A 250 -3.66 1.81 21.52
CA SER A 250 -4.22 0.50 21.13
C SER A 250 -4.54 0.36 19.66
N SER A 251 -4.20 1.31 18.80
CA SER A 251 -4.23 1.10 17.35
C SER A 251 -3.16 0.08 16.94
N PHE A 252 -3.38 -0.61 15.84
CA PHE A 252 -2.44 -1.60 15.32
C PHE A 252 -2.23 -1.47 13.81
N GLY A 253 -1.08 -1.98 13.35
CA GLY A 253 -0.80 -2.29 11.96
C GLY A 253 -0.39 -3.75 11.81
N ALA A 254 -0.76 -4.38 10.69
CA ALA A 254 -0.43 -5.76 10.39
C ALA A 254 -0.15 -5.99 8.91
N LEU A 255 0.52 -7.09 8.57
CA LEU A 255 0.82 -7.61 7.23
C LEU A 255 1.84 -6.82 6.41
N GLY A 256 1.82 -5.48 6.42
CA GLY A 256 2.66 -4.64 5.56
C GLY A 256 2.24 -4.62 4.08
N HIS A 257 1.14 -5.26 3.71
CA HIS A 257 0.55 -5.28 2.38
C HIS A 257 -0.98 -5.41 2.48
N PRO A 258 -1.75 -5.07 1.43
CA PRO A 258 -3.19 -5.20 1.43
C PRO A 258 -3.63 -6.67 1.45
N ILE A 259 -4.86 -6.90 1.90
CA ILE A 259 -5.56 -8.15 1.61
C ILE A 259 -6.29 -7.97 0.29
N SER A 260 -5.97 -8.85 -0.64
CA SER A 260 -6.55 -8.91 -1.97
C SER A 260 -7.30 -10.21 -2.18
N ASP A 261 -8.32 -10.20 -3.02
CA ASP A 261 -9.00 -11.41 -3.44
C ASP A 261 -8.10 -12.22 -4.39
N PRO A 262 -7.87 -13.51 -4.13
CA PRO A 262 -6.93 -14.32 -4.91
C PRO A 262 -7.39 -14.55 -6.37
N ASP A 263 -8.71 -14.50 -6.65
CA ASP A 263 -9.24 -14.76 -7.99
C ASP A 263 -9.18 -13.50 -8.87
N SER A 264 -9.46 -12.33 -8.28
CA SER A 264 -9.44 -11.05 -8.99
C SER A 264 -8.10 -10.32 -8.92
N GLY A 265 -7.26 -10.62 -7.91
CA GLY A 265 -6.05 -9.88 -7.59
C GLY A 265 -6.31 -8.46 -7.04
N CYS A 266 -7.56 -8.04 -6.93
CA CYS A 266 -7.92 -6.70 -6.49
C CYS A 266 -7.90 -6.60 -4.96
N MET A 267 -7.42 -5.46 -4.44
CA MET A 267 -7.52 -5.14 -3.02
C MET A 267 -8.99 -5.12 -2.59
N LEU A 268 -9.28 -5.79 -1.47
CA LEU A 268 -10.66 -5.86 -0.95
C LEU A 268 -11.10 -4.52 -0.37
N ALA A 269 -12.22 -4.00 -0.90
CA ALA A 269 -12.96 -2.93 -0.25
C ALA A 269 -13.72 -3.53 0.94
N ILE A 270 -13.34 -3.14 2.16
CA ILE A 270 -13.93 -3.70 3.38
C ILE A 270 -14.99 -2.77 3.97
N ARG A 271 -16.05 -3.35 4.51
CA ARG A 271 -17.04 -2.68 5.35
C ARG A 271 -16.70 -2.78 6.83
N SER A 272 -16.16 -3.91 7.23
CA SER A 272 -15.74 -4.20 8.60
C SER A 272 -14.81 -5.41 8.62
N GLY A 273 -14.05 -5.56 9.69
CA GLY A 273 -13.25 -6.74 9.93
C GLY A 273 -12.98 -6.96 11.40
N ALA A 274 -12.49 -8.14 11.74
CA ALA A 274 -12.10 -8.48 13.09
C ALA A 274 -10.83 -9.32 13.10
N LEU A 275 -10.04 -9.15 14.16
CA LEU A 275 -8.91 -9.99 14.50
C LEU A 275 -9.31 -11.00 15.57
N TYR A 276 -8.79 -12.21 15.40
CA TYR A 276 -9.02 -13.33 16.32
C TYR A 276 -7.68 -13.95 16.73
N ASN A 277 -7.67 -14.64 17.86
CA ASN A 277 -6.57 -15.50 18.21
C ASN A 277 -6.43 -16.62 17.17
N ALA A 278 -5.23 -16.80 16.62
CA ALA A 278 -4.90 -17.90 15.72
C ALA A 278 -3.98 -18.91 16.43
N ARG A 279 -4.19 -20.18 16.14
CA ARG A 279 -3.31 -21.26 16.61
C ARG A 279 -2.60 -21.88 15.43
N ILE A 280 -1.26 -21.79 15.38
CA ILE A 280 -0.48 -22.52 14.40
C ILE A 280 -0.39 -23.98 14.84
N LEU A 281 -0.76 -24.89 13.96
CA LEU A 281 -0.76 -26.33 14.16
C LEU A 281 0.50 -26.97 13.59
N SER A 282 0.96 -26.49 12.44
CA SER A 282 2.17 -26.92 11.77
C SER A 282 2.64 -25.86 10.77
N ILE A 283 3.84 -26.04 10.25
CA ILE A 283 4.42 -25.17 9.21
C ILE A 283 4.79 -26.05 8.01
N ALA A 284 4.21 -25.76 6.86
CA ALA A 284 4.68 -26.30 5.61
C ALA A 284 5.95 -25.54 5.20
N LYS A 285 7.07 -26.26 5.09
CA LYS A 285 8.36 -25.63 4.73
C LYS A 285 8.36 -25.13 3.29
N GLY A 286 9.03 -24.02 3.07
CA GLY A 286 9.27 -23.49 1.73
C GLY A 286 10.10 -24.44 0.87
N GLN A 287 9.80 -24.49 -0.43
CA GLN A 287 10.56 -25.19 -1.46
C GLN A 287 10.74 -24.25 -2.65
N ARG A 288 11.74 -24.51 -3.47
CA ARG A 288 11.95 -23.71 -4.67
C ARG A 288 10.72 -23.71 -5.57
N GLY A 289 10.22 -22.53 -5.91
CA GLY A 289 9.01 -22.34 -6.71
C GLY A 289 7.69 -22.51 -5.94
N LYS A 290 7.76 -22.87 -4.65
CA LYS A 290 6.57 -23.02 -3.78
C LYS A 290 6.89 -22.49 -2.39
N PRO A 291 6.50 -21.26 -2.05
CA PRO A 291 6.62 -20.74 -0.70
C PRO A 291 5.92 -21.65 0.31
N GLY A 292 6.49 -21.76 1.50
CA GLY A 292 5.84 -22.47 2.61
C GLY A 292 4.67 -21.66 3.18
N GLU A 293 3.96 -22.25 4.16
CA GLU A 293 2.81 -21.60 4.80
C GLU A 293 2.60 -22.01 6.25
N PHE A 294 2.01 -21.13 7.05
CA PHE A 294 1.44 -21.49 8.35
C PHE A 294 0.16 -22.28 8.17
N ILE A 295 0.11 -23.50 8.70
CA ILE A 295 -1.11 -24.29 8.78
C ILE A 295 -1.68 -24.12 10.18
N GLY A 296 -2.84 -23.50 10.30
CA GLY A 296 -3.41 -23.17 11.59
C GLY A 296 -4.93 -23.23 11.61
N SER A 297 -5.50 -22.94 12.76
CA SER A 297 -6.94 -22.83 12.97
C SER A 297 -7.29 -21.51 13.63
N ILE A 298 -8.42 -20.96 13.21
CA ILE A 298 -9.01 -19.76 13.78
C ILE A 298 -10.37 -20.14 14.34
N ASN A 299 -10.61 -19.78 15.59
CA ASN A 299 -11.93 -19.91 16.18
C ASN A 299 -12.60 -18.52 16.16
N TYR A 300 -13.60 -18.37 15.32
CA TYR A 300 -14.34 -17.12 15.10
C TYR A 300 -15.39 -16.78 16.15
N ASN A 301 -15.34 -17.41 17.32
CA ASN A 301 -16.20 -17.05 18.43
C ASN A 301 -15.79 -15.69 19.02
N GLU A 302 -16.76 -14.92 19.48
CA GLU A 302 -16.55 -13.59 20.05
C GLU A 302 -15.57 -13.60 21.23
N SER A 303 -15.50 -14.69 22.00
CA SER A 303 -14.52 -14.86 23.09
C SER A 303 -13.05 -14.94 22.63
N ASN A 304 -12.80 -15.22 21.36
CA ASN A 304 -11.46 -15.27 20.77
C ASN A 304 -11.13 -14.03 19.95
N ARG A 305 -12.06 -13.09 19.85
CA ARG A 305 -11.84 -11.81 19.21
C ARG A 305 -10.86 -10.99 20.04
N ILE A 306 -9.89 -10.38 19.36
CA ILE A 306 -8.83 -9.56 19.99
C ILE A 306 -8.84 -8.11 19.51
N GLY A 307 -9.59 -7.79 18.45
CA GLY A 307 -9.66 -6.43 17.91
C GLY A 307 -10.57 -6.34 16.69
N ASN A 308 -10.73 -5.12 16.21
CA ASN A 308 -11.48 -4.79 15.00
C ASN A 308 -10.56 -4.22 13.93
N ILE A 309 -10.83 -4.55 12.67
CA ILE A 309 -10.15 -4.00 11.49
C ILE A 309 -11.05 -2.93 10.91
N THR A 310 -10.50 -1.72 10.74
CA THR A 310 -11.20 -0.57 10.17
C THR A 310 -10.79 -0.30 8.73
N ASP A 311 -9.54 -0.63 8.38
CA ASP A 311 -8.95 -0.26 7.11
C ASP A 311 -8.15 -1.41 6.50
N ASN A 312 -8.25 -1.54 5.17
CA ASN A 312 -7.39 -2.34 4.33
C ASN A 312 -6.75 -1.39 3.31
N ARG A 313 -5.45 -1.10 3.48
CA ARG A 313 -4.70 -0.13 2.68
C ARG A 313 -3.57 -0.82 1.94
N ASN A 314 -2.97 -0.15 0.97
CA ASN A 314 -1.84 -0.69 0.19
C ASN A 314 -0.65 -1.14 1.07
N ASN A 315 -0.48 -0.54 2.23
CA ASN A 315 0.64 -0.75 3.16
C ASN A 315 0.27 -1.62 4.38
N GLY A 316 -0.92 -2.23 4.42
CA GLY A 316 -1.33 -3.12 5.51
C GLY A 316 -2.80 -3.06 5.87
N ILE A 317 -3.16 -3.75 6.94
CA ILE A 317 -4.47 -3.65 7.60
C ILE A 317 -4.31 -2.95 8.94
N TYR A 318 -5.31 -2.17 9.32
CA TYR A 318 -5.30 -1.30 10.50
C TYR A 318 -6.60 -1.40 11.27
N GLY A 319 -6.53 -1.01 12.54
CA GLY A 319 -7.69 -1.01 13.44
C GLY A 319 -7.27 -0.85 14.89
N PHE A 320 -8.04 -1.40 15.81
CA PHE A 320 -7.83 -1.27 17.25
C PHE A 320 -7.89 -2.63 17.94
N ILE A 321 -7.02 -2.82 18.92
CA ILE A 321 -6.99 -3.99 19.80
C ILE A 321 -7.93 -3.73 20.99
N ASP A 322 -8.81 -4.70 21.31
CA ASP A 322 -9.80 -4.57 22.38
C ASP A 322 -9.15 -4.52 23.79
N SER A 323 -8.04 -5.27 23.99
CA SER A 323 -7.32 -5.36 25.27
C SER A 323 -5.82 -5.50 25.04
N SER A 324 -5.17 -4.42 24.67
CA SER A 324 -3.73 -4.39 24.33
C SER A 324 -2.85 -4.89 25.48
N ASP A 325 -3.11 -4.46 26.72
CA ASP A 325 -2.33 -4.87 27.90
C ASP A 325 -2.33 -6.39 28.12
N THR A 326 -3.46 -7.04 27.82
CA THR A 326 -3.57 -8.51 27.92
C THR A 326 -2.64 -9.19 26.94
N LEU A 327 -2.63 -8.76 25.66
CA LEU A 327 -1.75 -9.32 24.64
C LEU A 327 -0.27 -9.02 24.93
N ILE A 328 0.04 -7.80 25.33
CA ILE A 328 1.40 -7.38 25.70
C ILE A 328 1.95 -8.30 26.81
N SER A 329 1.16 -8.50 27.85
CA SER A 329 1.53 -9.38 28.97
C SER A 329 1.63 -10.84 28.56
N GLN A 330 0.67 -11.35 27.78
CA GLN A 330 0.61 -12.74 27.31
C GLN A 330 1.83 -13.12 26.49
N TYR A 331 2.28 -12.25 25.59
CA TYR A 331 3.41 -12.49 24.69
C TYR A 331 4.73 -11.91 25.19
N GLY A 332 4.75 -11.25 26.35
CA GLY A 332 5.95 -10.63 26.95
C GLY A 332 6.56 -9.53 26.10
N LEU A 333 5.70 -8.78 25.38
CA LEU A 333 6.11 -7.74 24.44
C LEU A 333 6.63 -6.50 25.17
N LYS A 334 7.54 -5.77 24.54
CA LYS A 334 8.13 -4.55 25.08
C LYS A 334 8.03 -3.43 24.06
N GLN A 335 7.81 -2.23 24.54
CA GLN A 335 7.85 -1.03 23.73
C GLN A 335 9.26 -0.79 23.19
N MET A 336 9.35 -0.37 21.94
CA MET A 336 10.59 -0.15 21.20
C MET A 336 10.45 1.08 20.31
N ASP A 337 11.49 1.88 20.20
CA ASP A 337 11.52 3.03 19.29
C ASP A 337 11.54 2.56 17.82
N ILE A 338 10.96 3.37 16.93
CA ILE A 338 11.09 3.15 15.49
C ILE A 338 12.39 3.77 14.95
N SER A 339 12.84 3.30 13.80
CA SER A 339 13.88 3.93 12.99
C SER A 339 13.31 4.34 11.63
N PHE A 340 13.78 5.45 11.08
CA PHE A 340 13.39 5.89 9.74
C PHE A 340 14.25 5.26 8.67
N LYS A 341 13.75 5.25 7.44
CA LYS A 341 14.41 4.61 6.30
C LYS A 341 15.84 5.07 6.05
N GLU A 342 16.14 6.36 6.36
CA GLU A 342 17.47 6.92 6.16
C GLU A 342 18.50 6.45 7.20
N ASP A 343 18.03 5.88 8.33
CA ASP A 343 18.87 5.36 9.40
C ASP A 343 19.06 3.84 9.29
N ILE A 344 18.47 3.19 8.26
CA ILE A 344 18.57 1.76 8.03
C ILE A 344 19.86 1.45 7.28
N GLU A 345 20.63 0.48 7.78
CA GLU A 345 21.90 0.07 7.22
C GLU A 345 21.83 -1.34 6.63
N LYS A 346 22.63 -1.61 5.60
CA LYS A 346 22.84 -2.98 5.10
C LYS A 346 23.59 -3.80 6.13
N GLY A 347 23.26 -5.10 6.22
CA GLY A 347 23.90 -6.04 7.16
C GLY A 347 22.93 -6.60 8.18
N GLU A 348 23.41 -6.85 9.39
CA GLU A 348 22.66 -7.57 10.42
C GLU A 348 21.39 -6.85 10.86
N ALA A 349 20.29 -7.61 10.89
CA ALA A 349 19.01 -7.24 11.45
C ALA A 349 18.29 -8.52 11.93
N PHE A 350 17.09 -8.37 12.49
CA PHE A 350 16.31 -9.47 13.03
C PHE A 350 14.85 -9.37 12.60
N ILE A 351 14.21 -10.54 12.43
CA ILE A 351 12.75 -10.67 12.30
C ILE A 351 12.21 -11.22 13.61
N GLN A 352 11.20 -10.53 14.18
CA GLN A 352 10.45 -11.07 15.32
C GLN A 352 9.27 -11.88 14.79
N THR A 353 9.23 -13.19 15.11
CA THR A 353 8.16 -14.08 14.62
C THR A 353 7.87 -15.21 15.60
N PHE A 354 6.74 -15.90 15.38
CA PHE A 354 6.19 -16.91 16.32
C PHE A 354 6.40 -18.36 15.85
N VAL A 355 7.37 -18.63 15.01
CA VAL A 355 7.57 -19.97 14.38
C VAL A 355 7.91 -21.07 15.37
N SER A 356 8.50 -20.76 16.53
CA SER A 356 8.82 -21.70 17.61
C SER A 356 7.70 -21.86 18.64
N GLY A 357 6.55 -21.20 18.46
CA GLY A 357 5.48 -21.11 19.47
C GLY A 357 5.69 -20.00 20.50
N ARG A 358 6.68 -19.14 20.30
CA ARG A 358 6.96 -17.91 21.08
C ARG A 358 7.42 -16.81 20.15
N CYS A 359 7.24 -15.53 20.57
CA CYS A 359 7.82 -14.39 19.85
C CYS A 359 9.32 -14.35 20.09
N GLU A 360 10.10 -14.71 19.08
CA GLU A 360 11.56 -14.76 19.14
C GLU A 360 12.17 -13.98 17.97
N LEU A 361 13.41 -13.52 18.16
CA LEU A 361 14.19 -12.80 17.15
C LEU A 361 15.03 -13.81 16.37
N TYR A 362 14.93 -13.73 15.03
CA TYR A 362 15.72 -14.54 14.10
C TYR A 362 16.54 -13.64 13.20
N ARG A 363 17.82 -13.98 13.07
CA ARG A 363 18.79 -13.17 12.32
C ARG A 363 18.54 -13.18 10.82
N ILE A 364 18.61 -11.99 10.23
CA ILE A 364 18.60 -11.75 8.78
C ILE A 364 19.77 -10.84 8.39
N SER A 365 20.07 -10.76 7.12
CA SER A 365 20.94 -9.73 6.52
C SER A 365 20.11 -8.84 5.62
N ILE A 366 20.17 -7.53 5.82
CA ILE A 366 19.63 -6.55 4.87
C ILE A 366 20.60 -6.45 3.70
N ASP A 367 20.15 -6.85 2.53
CA ASP A 367 20.97 -6.93 1.32
C ASP A 367 20.86 -5.66 0.47
N ASP A 368 19.64 -5.07 0.40
CA ASP A 368 19.38 -3.85 -0.34
C ASP A 368 18.23 -3.02 0.25
N ILE A 369 18.28 -1.69 -0.02
CA ILE A 369 17.30 -0.72 0.47
C ILE A 369 16.83 0.14 -0.71
N SER A 370 15.53 0.09 -1.02
CA SER A 370 14.89 0.85 -2.08
C SER A 370 13.98 1.93 -1.50
N TYR A 371 14.45 3.18 -1.49
CA TYR A 371 13.74 4.29 -0.85
C TYR A 371 12.46 4.74 -1.57
N ASN A 372 12.37 4.51 -2.87
CA ASN A 372 11.28 5.01 -3.72
C ASN A 372 10.35 3.90 -4.24
N ASP A 373 10.45 2.69 -3.71
CA ASP A 373 9.58 1.59 -4.14
C ASP A 373 8.19 1.72 -3.51
N SER A 374 7.18 1.94 -4.36
CA SER A 374 5.77 2.03 -3.97
C SER A 374 5.07 0.67 -3.85
N SER A 375 5.79 -0.43 -4.14
CA SER A 375 5.24 -1.79 -4.09
C SER A 375 5.43 -2.51 -2.75
N ASN A 376 5.81 -1.77 -1.68
CA ASN A 376 6.10 -2.31 -0.35
C ASN A 376 7.27 -3.32 -0.31
N ARG A 377 8.25 -3.15 -1.21
CA ARG A 377 9.47 -3.95 -1.31
C ARG A 377 10.71 -3.09 -1.05
N ASN A 378 10.62 -2.29 0.00
CA ASN A 378 11.63 -1.28 0.33
C ASN A 378 12.92 -1.89 0.91
N ILE A 379 12.81 -2.98 1.66
CA ILE A 379 13.93 -3.70 2.28
C ILE A 379 14.02 -5.06 1.62
N THR A 380 15.16 -5.36 0.98
CA THR A 380 15.47 -6.73 0.52
C THR A 380 16.38 -7.37 1.54
N PHE A 381 16.07 -8.58 1.97
CA PHE A 381 16.84 -9.27 2.98
C PHE A 381 16.94 -10.78 2.73
N SER A 382 17.96 -11.40 3.31
CA SER A 382 18.17 -12.85 3.35
C SER A 382 18.16 -13.37 4.79
N VAL A 383 17.57 -14.55 4.99
CA VAL A 383 17.54 -15.25 6.29
C VAL A 383 18.88 -15.94 6.53
N THR A 384 19.54 -15.57 7.63
CA THR A 384 20.83 -16.13 8.02
C THR A 384 20.74 -17.00 9.28
N ASP A 385 19.59 -16.98 9.97
CA ASP A 385 19.36 -17.76 11.19
C ASP A 385 19.11 -19.24 10.88
N LYS A 386 19.97 -20.11 11.41
CA LYS A 386 19.86 -21.55 11.18
C LYS A 386 18.58 -22.15 11.76
N ASN A 387 18.15 -21.70 12.94
CA ASN A 387 16.94 -22.22 13.58
C ASN A 387 15.71 -21.89 12.76
N LEU A 388 15.61 -20.65 12.22
CA LEU A 388 14.51 -20.27 11.33
C LEU A 388 14.54 -21.12 10.06
N LEU A 389 15.71 -21.29 9.42
CA LEU A 389 15.87 -22.13 8.24
C LEU A 389 15.48 -23.59 8.52
N ASP A 390 15.88 -24.13 9.66
CA ASP A 390 15.54 -25.50 10.06
C ASP A 390 14.04 -25.71 10.28
N ILE A 391 13.32 -24.70 10.78
CA ILE A 391 11.88 -24.76 11.04
C ILE A 391 11.07 -24.55 9.76
N THR A 392 11.41 -23.52 8.96
CA THR A 392 10.58 -23.01 7.86
C THR A 392 11.19 -23.15 6.47
N ASN A 393 12.51 -23.37 6.39
CA ASN A 393 13.31 -23.26 5.17
C ASN A 393 13.22 -21.87 4.50
N GLY A 394 13.12 -20.79 5.32
CA GLY A 394 13.04 -19.40 4.91
C GLY A 394 11.73 -18.73 5.30
N ILE A 395 11.33 -17.72 4.55
CA ILE A 395 10.08 -16.99 4.78
C ILE A 395 8.89 -17.79 4.24
N VAL A 396 7.85 -17.91 5.05
CA VAL A 396 6.63 -18.66 4.71
C VAL A 396 5.41 -17.73 4.73
N GLN A 397 4.37 -18.10 4.00
CA GLN A 397 3.09 -17.39 4.04
C GLN A 397 2.51 -17.42 5.46
N GLY A 398 2.04 -16.27 5.92
CA GLY A 398 1.65 -16.03 7.32
C GLY A 398 2.69 -15.25 8.11
N MET A 399 3.97 -15.21 7.70
CA MET A 399 4.99 -14.34 8.31
C MET A 399 4.90 -12.88 7.85
N SER A 400 4.10 -12.56 6.83
CA SER A 400 3.85 -11.17 6.42
C SER A 400 3.32 -10.37 7.60
N GLY A 401 3.97 -9.23 7.91
CA GLY A 401 3.73 -8.42 9.10
C GLY A 401 4.72 -8.69 10.24
N SER A 402 5.58 -9.70 10.16
CA SER A 402 6.64 -9.90 11.17
C SER A 402 7.53 -8.66 11.27
N PRO A 403 7.68 -8.02 12.45
CA PRO A 403 8.52 -6.85 12.61
C PRO A 403 9.97 -7.11 12.23
N ILE A 404 10.60 -6.17 11.53
CA ILE A 404 12.03 -6.15 11.26
C ILE A 404 12.68 -5.16 12.22
N ILE A 405 13.72 -5.63 12.91
CA ILE A 405 14.38 -4.89 13.99
C ILE A 405 15.87 -4.78 13.68
N GLN A 406 16.41 -3.57 13.77
CA GLN A 406 17.85 -3.28 13.65
C GLN A 406 18.25 -2.28 14.74
N ASN A 407 19.38 -2.51 15.39
CA ASN A 407 19.90 -1.63 16.45
C ASN A 407 18.86 -1.30 17.54
N ASP A 408 18.12 -2.34 18.00
CA ASP A 408 17.03 -2.24 18.99
C ASP A 408 15.92 -1.25 18.59
N ARG A 409 15.68 -1.09 17.29
CA ARG A 409 14.62 -0.24 16.73
C ARG A 409 13.82 -0.97 15.66
N ILE A 410 12.52 -0.71 15.59
CA ILE A 410 11.66 -1.24 14.55
C ILE A 410 11.94 -0.44 13.27
N ILE A 411 12.39 -1.11 12.22
CA ILE A 411 12.70 -0.49 10.93
C ILE A 411 11.62 -0.79 9.87
N GLY A 412 10.86 -1.87 10.05
CA GLY A 412 9.90 -2.30 9.05
C GLY A 412 9.15 -3.56 9.42
N ALA A 413 8.51 -4.15 8.42
CA ALA A 413 7.82 -5.43 8.52
C ALA A 413 8.04 -6.28 7.27
N VAL A 414 8.09 -7.60 7.43
CA VAL A 414 8.14 -8.55 6.32
C VAL A 414 6.87 -8.44 5.48
N THR A 415 6.99 -8.40 4.16
CA THR A 415 5.83 -8.32 3.25
C THR A 415 5.70 -9.52 2.33
N HIS A 416 6.74 -9.85 1.58
CA HIS A 416 6.71 -10.88 0.55
C HIS A 416 7.93 -11.79 0.64
N VAL A 417 7.77 -13.01 0.19
CA VAL A 417 8.85 -14.00 -0.01
C VAL A 417 9.20 -14.08 -1.49
N PHE A 418 10.45 -14.39 -1.81
CA PHE A 418 10.85 -14.71 -3.18
C PHE A 418 10.31 -16.09 -3.54
N VAL A 419 9.64 -16.20 -4.69
CA VAL A 419 9.06 -17.47 -5.13
C VAL A 419 10.14 -18.51 -5.44
N ASP A 420 11.24 -18.07 -6.03
CA ASP A 420 12.35 -18.96 -6.43
C ASP A 420 13.32 -19.29 -5.29
N ASP A 421 13.35 -18.46 -4.23
CA ASP A 421 14.23 -18.64 -3.08
C ASP A 421 13.56 -18.14 -1.80
N SER A 422 12.99 -19.05 -1.04
CA SER A 422 12.30 -18.73 0.23
C SER A 422 13.23 -18.19 1.32
N THR A 423 14.55 -18.30 1.16
CA THR A 423 15.50 -17.70 2.12
C THR A 423 15.60 -16.18 1.97
N CYS A 424 15.08 -15.61 0.88
CA CYS A 424 15.06 -14.18 0.61
C CYS A 424 13.63 -13.63 0.71
N GLY A 425 13.52 -12.38 1.14
CA GLY A 425 12.23 -11.69 1.28
C GLY A 425 12.33 -10.20 1.12
N TYR A 426 11.15 -9.59 1.10
CA TYR A 426 10.97 -8.15 1.09
C TYR A 426 10.32 -7.67 2.37
N GLY A 427 10.61 -6.42 2.73
CA GLY A 427 9.96 -5.71 3.82
C GLY A 427 9.57 -4.29 3.41
N ILE A 428 8.56 -3.77 4.09
CA ILE A 428 8.13 -2.37 4.03
C ILE A 428 8.80 -1.58 5.16
N PHE A 429 9.10 -0.30 4.96
CA PHE A 429 9.52 0.57 6.05
C PHE A 429 8.40 0.78 7.07
N ILE A 430 8.75 0.83 8.35
CA ILE A 430 7.75 1.05 9.41
C ILE A 430 7.04 2.39 9.26
N GLU A 431 7.75 3.44 8.83
CA GLU A 431 7.16 4.77 8.59
C GLU A 431 6.05 4.75 7.53
N ASN A 432 6.17 3.87 6.51
CA ASN A 432 5.13 3.71 5.51
C ASN A 432 3.86 3.07 6.07
N MET A 433 3.97 2.32 7.17
CA MET A 433 2.81 1.73 7.86
C MET A 433 2.16 2.69 8.87
N LEU A 434 2.78 3.83 9.16
CA LEU A 434 2.28 4.82 10.14
C LEU A 434 1.56 6.01 9.47
N ASN A 435 1.60 6.08 8.13
CA ASN A 435 1.01 7.17 7.32
C ASN A 435 -0.36 6.81 6.73
#